data_7a57d9770778b21e7548cad000b8ba92
#
_entry.id   7a57d9770778b21e7548cad000b8ba92
#
_cell.length_a   1.000
_cell.length_b   1.000
_cell.length_c   1.000
_cell.angle_alpha   90.00
_cell.angle_beta   90.00
_cell.angle_gamma   90.00
#
_symmetry.space_group_name_H-M   'P 1'
#
loop_
_entity.id
_entity.type
_entity.pdbx_description
1 polymer ?
#
loop_
_entity_poly.entity_id
_entity_poly.type
_entity_poly.pdbx_seq_one_letter_code
_entity_poly.pdbx_strand_id
1 'polypeptide(L)'
;RDLAERLHVSVRTIQRDMVSIAEAGIPVYSNQGKSGGYSILPSYKVRNCNIHQEEQQLIQQALESLATSYANETLAGLIEKYHILLDRNQEQSIFFDFGIARENQQVQKVNQMLKRAIETKALVEFFYRDAQGKETQRLVEPLAIQYKWYSWYLFAWSVPQEAYRTFKVARIRKPQITSGKSDRKHPAVKELMEQSDRAYGETCITLE
;
A
#
# COMPACT_ATOMS: atom_id res chain seq x y z
N ARG A 1 26.40 26.67 -14.61
CA ARG A 1 25.52 27.22 -15.68
C ARG A 1 24.46 26.20 -16.05
N ASP A 2 24.81 24.97 -16.35
CA ASP A 2 23.88 23.90 -16.78
C ASP A 2 22.70 23.70 -15.81
N LEU A 3 22.95 23.73 -14.48
CA LEU A 3 21.88 23.66 -13.48
C LEU A 3 20.92 24.85 -13.58
N ALA A 4 21.44 26.04 -13.79
CA ALA A 4 20.64 27.25 -13.90
C ALA A 4 19.73 27.21 -15.14
N GLU A 5 20.26 26.72 -16.26
CA GLU A 5 19.51 26.52 -17.50
C GLU A 5 18.43 25.42 -17.33
N ARG A 6 18.78 24.28 -16.74
CA ARG A 6 17.84 23.18 -16.53
C ARG A 6 16.69 23.53 -15.58
N LEU A 7 16.95 24.36 -14.57
CA LEU A 7 15.96 24.78 -13.58
C LEU A 7 15.31 26.13 -13.89
N HIS A 8 15.67 26.76 -15.04
CA HIS A 8 15.13 28.04 -15.47
C HIS A 8 15.30 29.16 -14.42
N VAL A 9 16.44 29.18 -13.72
CA VAL A 9 16.78 30.17 -12.69
C VAL A 9 18.13 30.83 -12.96
N SER A 10 18.44 31.91 -12.25
CA SER A 10 19.75 32.57 -12.38
C SER A 10 20.88 31.75 -11.74
N VAL A 11 22.10 31.88 -12.22
CA VAL A 11 23.31 31.31 -11.61
C VAL A 11 23.44 31.74 -10.14
N ARG A 12 23.08 32.98 -9.82
CA ARG A 12 23.09 33.54 -8.47
C ARG A 12 22.08 32.83 -7.56
N THR A 13 20.93 32.45 -8.10
CA THR A 13 19.93 31.64 -7.36
C THR A 13 20.51 30.27 -7.01
N ILE A 14 21.13 29.59 -7.99
CA ILE A 14 21.78 28.30 -7.75
C ILE A 14 22.85 28.39 -6.65
N GLN A 15 23.68 29.44 -6.71
CA GLN A 15 24.74 29.65 -5.70
C GLN A 15 24.16 29.81 -4.30
N ARG A 16 23.10 30.61 -4.15
CA ARG A 16 22.42 30.79 -2.86
C ARG A 16 21.78 29.48 -2.37
N ASP A 17 21.12 28.76 -3.27
CA ASP A 17 20.46 27.48 -2.93
C ASP A 17 21.50 26.42 -2.51
N MET A 18 22.70 26.39 -3.13
CA MET A 18 23.79 25.50 -2.70
C MET A 18 24.32 25.83 -1.31
N VAL A 19 24.35 27.13 -0.93
CA VAL A 19 24.68 27.54 0.45
C VAL A 19 23.61 27.03 1.42
N SER A 20 22.33 27.24 1.12
CA SER A 20 21.23 26.77 1.97
C SER A 20 21.21 25.24 2.13
N ILE A 21 21.53 24.50 1.06
CA ILE A 21 21.68 23.05 1.09
C ILE A 21 22.84 22.64 2.01
N ALA A 22 23.97 23.35 1.94
CA ALA A 22 25.11 23.09 2.81
C ALA A 22 24.80 23.41 4.28
N GLU A 23 24.08 24.51 4.56
CA GLU A 23 23.59 24.88 5.91
C GLU A 23 22.59 23.86 6.45
N ALA A 24 21.81 23.20 5.59
CA ALA A 24 20.93 22.09 5.95
C ALA A 24 21.68 20.78 6.25
N GLY A 25 23.03 20.79 6.27
CA GLY A 25 23.87 19.64 6.63
C GLY A 25 24.20 18.71 5.48
N ILE A 26 23.89 19.07 4.22
CA ILE A 26 24.29 18.29 3.05
C ILE A 26 25.68 18.77 2.58
N PRO A 27 26.73 17.93 2.62
CA PRO A 27 28.09 18.36 2.29
C PRO A 27 28.25 18.55 0.77
N VAL A 28 27.89 19.74 0.31
CA VAL A 28 28.11 20.19 -1.06
C VAL A 28 29.45 20.90 -1.15
N TYR A 29 30.27 20.55 -2.11
CA TYR A 29 31.53 21.24 -2.40
C TYR A 29 31.56 21.71 -3.84
N SER A 30 32.24 22.83 -4.07
CA SER A 30 32.42 23.40 -5.40
C SER A 30 33.81 23.10 -5.96
N ASN A 31 33.88 22.58 -7.17
CA ASN A 31 35.11 22.43 -7.93
C ASN A 31 35.27 23.60 -8.88
N GLN A 32 36.46 24.21 -8.89
CA GLN A 32 36.80 25.29 -9.82
C GLN A 32 37.48 24.72 -11.07
N GLY A 33 37.28 25.34 -12.21
CA GLY A 33 37.92 24.97 -13.48
C GLY A 33 36.98 24.73 -14.65
N LYS A 34 37.52 24.30 -15.79
CA LYS A 34 36.76 24.02 -17.03
C LYS A 34 35.66 22.98 -16.87
N SER A 35 35.88 22.03 -15.98
CA SER A 35 34.90 21.00 -15.57
C SER A 35 34.33 21.28 -14.18
N GLY A 36 34.38 22.55 -13.75
CA GLY A 36 33.93 22.96 -12.43
C GLY A 36 32.42 22.83 -12.25
N GLY A 37 32.00 22.63 -11.01
CA GLY A 37 30.60 22.47 -10.65
C GLY A 37 30.41 22.20 -9.18
N TYR A 38 29.20 21.79 -8.79
CA TYR A 38 28.89 21.34 -7.45
C TYR A 38 28.84 19.82 -7.42
N SER A 39 29.39 19.24 -6.37
CA SER A 39 29.35 17.80 -6.11
C SER A 39 29.00 17.55 -4.65
N ILE A 40 28.34 16.43 -4.39
CA ILE A 40 28.13 15.92 -3.03
C ILE A 40 29.25 14.92 -2.73
N LEU A 41 29.76 14.91 -1.48
CA LEU A 41 30.78 13.95 -1.08
C LEU A 41 30.34 12.52 -1.41
N PRO A 42 31.15 11.70 -2.10
CA PRO A 42 30.79 10.34 -2.46
C PRO A 42 30.42 9.44 -1.26
N SER A 43 31.00 9.75 -0.09
CA SER A 43 30.69 9.06 1.17
C SER A 43 29.42 9.57 1.85
N TYR A 44 28.82 10.67 1.35
CA TYR A 44 27.60 11.21 1.91
C TYR A 44 26.41 10.43 1.39
N LYS A 45 25.87 9.60 2.23
CA LYS A 45 24.52 9.03 2.06
C LYS A 45 23.55 9.99 2.74
N VAL A 46 22.52 10.45 2.02
CA VAL A 46 21.44 11.22 2.63
C VAL A 46 20.86 10.37 3.75
N ARG A 47 21.26 10.69 4.98
CA ARG A 47 20.62 10.11 6.17
C ARG A 47 19.27 10.79 6.34
N ASN A 48 18.34 10.49 5.42
CA ASN A 48 16.96 10.82 5.61
C ASN A 48 16.43 9.91 6.71
N CYS A 49 16.11 10.53 7.81
CA CYS A 49 15.68 9.97 9.08
C CYS A 49 16.81 9.28 9.85
N ASN A 50 16.85 9.52 11.15
CA ASN A 50 17.67 8.78 12.13
C ASN A 50 17.20 7.31 12.25
N ILE A 51 17.01 6.62 11.11
CA ILE A 51 16.62 5.21 11.09
C ILE A 51 17.91 4.40 11.20
N HIS A 52 18.06 3.67 12.29
CA HIS A 52 19.18 2.77 12.51
C HIS A 52 19.14 1.60 11.53
N GLN A 53 20.28 0.94 11.35
CA GLN A 53 20.44 -0.15 10.38
C GLN A 53 19.44 -1.30 10.63
N GLU A 54 19.20 -1.65 11.89
CA GLU A 54 18.22 -2.66 12.29
C GLU A 54 16.78 -2.26 11.93
N GLU A 55 16.44 -0.97 12.10
CA GLU A 55 15.14 -0.43 11.74
C GLU A 55 14.92 -0.44 10.23
N GLN A 56 15.96 -0.15 9.45
CA GLN A 56 15.96 -0.21 8.00
C GLN A 56 15.68 -1.64 7.52
N GLN A 57 16.33 -2.63 8.13
CA GLN A 57 16.10 -4.05 7.84
C GLN A 57 14.67 -4.46 8.14
N LEU A 58 14.14 -4.05 9.29
CA LEU A 58 12.76 -4.35 9.67
C LEU A 58 11.75 -3.76 8.66
N ILE A 59 12.01 -2.52 8.22
CA ILE A 59 11.16 -1.88 7.18
C ILE A 59 11.22 -2.68 5.87
N GLN A 60 12.42 -3.07 5.45
CA GLN A 60 12.59 -3.88 4.23
C GLN A 60 11.86 -5.21 4.34
N GLN A 61 12.04 -5.95 5.43
CA GLN A 61 11.34 -7.20 5.69
C GLN A 61 9.82 -7.02 5.67
N ALA A 62 9.31 -5.94 6.26
CA ALA A 62 7.89 -5.63 6.27
C ALA A 62 7.35 -5.37 4.86
N LEU A 63 8.08 -4.61 4.03
CA LEU A 63 7.69 -4.32 2.65
C LEU A 63 7.71 -5.60 1.78
N GLU A 64 8.75 -6.41 1.88
CA GLU A 64 8.87 -7.68 1.17
C GLU A 64 7.78 -8.67 1.57
N SER A 65 7.52 -8.79 2.89
CA SER A 65 6.46 -9.64 3.43
C SER A 65 5.08 -9.19 2.94
N LEU A 66 4.82 -7.88 2.90
CA LEU A 66 3.58 -7.35 2.36
C LEU A 66 3.41 -7.70 0.88
N ALA A 67 4.49 -7.67 0.10
CA ALA A 67 4.46 -7.98 -1.33
C ALA A 67 4.07 -9.44 -1.63
N THR A 68 4.25 -10.36 -0.69
CA THR A 68 3.84 -11.76 -0.86
C THR A 68 2.32 -11.93 -0.98
N SER A 69 1.55 -11.05 -0.33
CA SER A 69 0.07 -11.08 -0.34
C SER A 69 -0.58 -9.94 -1.11
N TYR A 70 0.13 -8.84 -1.33
CA TYR A 70 -0.39 -7.61 -1.93
C TYR A 70 0.49 -7.14 -3.09
N ALA A 71 0.16 -7.58 -4.31
CA ALA A 71 0.85 -7.11 -5.51
C ALA A 71 0.39 -5.68 -5.88
N ASN A 72 1.33 -4.73 -5.83
CA ASN A 72 1.09 -3.33 -6.16
C ASN A 72 2.36 -2.73 -6.76
N GLU A 73 2.25 -2.04 -7.90
CA GLU A 73 3.38 -1.42 -8.60
C GLU A 73 4.11 -0.39 -7.73
N THR A 74 3.37 0.39 -6.94
CA THR A 74 3.95 1.36 -6.00
C THR A 74 4.78 0.66 -4.92
N LEU A 75 4.29 -0.47 -4.39
CA LEU A 75 5.01 -1.28 -3.41
C LEU A 75 6.28 -1.88 -4.01
N ALA A 76 6.20 -2.42 -5.23
CA ALA A 76 7.36 -2.95 -5.95
C ALA A 76 8.43 -1.86 -6.17
N GLY A 77 8.02 -0.67 -6.60
CA GLY A 77 8.92 0.47 -6.76
C GLY A 77 9.52 0.97 -5.43
N LEU A 78 8.79 0.87 -4.32
CA LEU A 78 9.33 1.18 -2.99
C LEU A 78 10.39 0.16 -2.56
N ILE A 79 10.13 -1.12 -2.74
CA ILE A 79 11.08 -2.20 -2.44
C ILE A 79 12.37 -2.00 -3.24
N GLU A 80 12.26 -1.74 -4.54
CA GLU A 80 13.42 -1.49 -5.40
C GLU A 80 14.23 -0.28 -4.93
N LYS A 81 13.57 0.84 -4.59
CA LYS A 81 14.23 2.03 -4.02
C LYS A 81 14.95 1.72 -2.71
N TYR A 82 14.33 0.94 -1.82
CA TYR A 82 14.96 0.53 -0.57
C TYR A 82 16.18 -0.37 -0.80
N HIS A 83 16.11 -1.31 -1.75
CA HIS A 83 17.25 -2.16 -2.12
C HIS A 83 18.45 -1.36 -2.66
N ILE A 84 18.21 -0.24 -3.34
CA ILE A 84 19.29 0.65 -3.84
C ILE A 84 19.91 1.44 -2.67
N LEU A 85 19.14 1.81 -1.66
CA LEU A 85 19.58 2.62 -0.54
C LEU A 85 20.30 1.82 0.55
N LEU A 86 20.03 0.51 0.63
CA LEU A 86 20.59 -0.39 1.64
C LEU A 86 21.72 -1.23 1.05
N ASP A 87 22.73 -1.50 1.85
CA ASP A 87 23.85 -2.37 1.47
C ASP A 87 23.36 -3.83 1.38
N ARG A 88 23.48 -4.45 0.20
CA ARG A 88 22.95 -5.79 -0.12
C ARG A 88 23.63 -6.97 0.62
N ASN A 89 24.60 -6.71 1.49
CA ASN A 89 25.48 -7.74 2.04
C ASN A 89 25.05 -8.30 3.40
N GLN A 90 23.80 -8.13 3.81
CA GLN A 90 23.34 -8.69 5.09
C GLN A 90 22.51 -9.95 4.87
N GLU A 91 22.94 -11.04 5.52
CA GLU A 91 22.20 -12.30 5.55
C GLU A 91 20.90 -12.13 6.33
N GLN A 92 19.79 -12.31 5.64
CA GLN A 92 18.46 -12.29 6.24
C GLN A 92 18.14 -13.70 6.75
N SER A 93 17.81 -13.84 8.04
CA SER A 93 17.51 -15.15 8.66
C SER A 93 16.01 -15.36 8.95
N ILE A 94 15.17 -14.32 8.84
CA ILE A 94 13.74 -14.37 9.11
C ILE A 94 12.97 -13.91 7.87
N PHE A 95 12.08 -14.74 7.39
CA PHE A 95 11.22 -14.46 6.23
C PHE A 95 9.76 -14.62 6.63
N PHE A 96 8.91 -13.68 6.23
CA PHE A 96 7.47 -13.75 6.41
C PHE A 96 6.81 -13.90 5.03
N ASP A 97 6.03 -14.94 4.85
CA ASP A 97 5.23 -15.16 3.66
C ASP A 97 3.74 -15.15 4.02
N PHE A 98 3.03 -14.10 3.60
CA PHE A 98 1.59 -13.97 3.76
C PHE A 98 0.83 -14.44 2.51
N GLY A 99 1.55 -14.96 1.52
CA GLY A 99 0.97 -15.46 0.28
C GLY A 99 0.24 -16.79 0.50
N ILE A 100 -0.92 -16.94 -0.15
CA ILE A 100 -1.64 -18.22 -0.20
C ILE A 100 -1.40 -18.82 -1.59
N ALA A 101 -0.66 -19.92 -1.64
CA ALA A 101 -0.11 -20.51 -2.86
C ALA A 101 -1.13 -20.81 -3.99
N ARG A 102 -2.42 -20.91 -3.70
CA ARG A 102 -3.48 -21.23 -4.68
C ARG A 102 -4.43 -20.07 -5.04
N GLU A 103 -4.42 -18.96 -4.30
CA GLU A 103 -5.43 -17.89 -4.48
C GLU A 103 -4.92 -16.67 -5.25
N ASN A 104 -3.61 -16.59 -5.55
CA ASN A 104 -2.97 -15.30 -5.79
C ASN A 104 -3.44 -14.51 -7.01
N GLN A 105 -3.61 -15.09 -8.19
CA GLN A 105 -3.89 -14.25 -9.38
C GLN A 105 -5.35 -13.79 -9.48
N GLN A 106 -6.31 -14.66 -9.16
CA GLN A 106 -7.72 -14.28 -9.26
C GLN A 106 -8.15 -13.35 -8.13
N VAL A 107 -7.70 -13.60 -6.91
CA VAL A 107 -7.96 -12.75 -5.74
C VAL A 107 -7.35 -11.37 -5.94
N GLN A 108 -6.14 -11.27 -6.47
CA GLN A 108 -5.51 -10.00 -6.79
C GLN A 108 -6.29 -9.18 -7.81
N LYS A 109 -6.78 -9.81 -8.90
CA LYS A 109 -7.62 -9.13 -9.89
C LYS A 109 -8.91 -8.61 -9.28
N VAL A 110 -9.54 -9.40 -8.42
CA VAL A 110 -10.76 -8.99 -7.70
C VAL A 110 -10.44 -7.83 -6.74
N ASN A 111 -9.34 -7.89 -6.00
CA ASN A 111 -8.93 -6.81 -5.09
C ASN A 111 -8.66 -5.50 -5.84
N GLN A 112 -7.98 -5.54 -6.99
CA GLN A 112 -7.75 -4.36 -7.82
C GLN A 112 -9.07 -3.75 -8.31
N MET A 113 -10.02 -4.58 -8.75
CA MET A 113 -11.33 -4.13 -9.18
C MET A 113 -12.13 -3.52 -8.02
N LEU A 114 -12.13 -4.17 -6.85
CA LEU A 114 -12.79 -3.67 -5.63
C LEU A 114 -12.17 -2.34 -5.15
N LYS A 115 -10.83 -2.21 -5.19
CA LYS A 115 -10.15 -0.96 -4.88
C LYS A 115 -10.64 0.18 -5.77
N ARG A 116 -10.72 -0.05 -7.09
CA ARG A 116 -11.25 0.92 -8.04
C ARG A 116 -12.71 1.29 -7.73
N ALA A 117 -13.53 0.31 -7.37
CA ALA A 117 -14.93 0.56 -7.00
C ALA A 117 -15.06 1.42 -5.74
N ILE A 118 -14.21 1.18 -4.72
CA ILE A 118 -14.13 2.00 -3.51
C ILE A 118 -13.76 3.45 -3.85
N GLU A 119 -12.70 3.64 -4.64
CA GLU A 119 -12.22 4.97 -5.05
C GLU A 119 -13.27 5.76 -5.84
N THR A 120 -14.07 5.09 -6.67
CA THR A 120 -15.11 5.71 -7.50
C THR A 120 -16.49 5.70 -6.87
N LYS A 121 -16.63 5.18 -5.63
CA LYS A 121 -17.91 4.97 -4.91
C LYS A 121 -18.95 4.22 -5.74
N ALA A 122 -18.50 3.30 -6.57
CA ALA A 122 -19.35 2.51 -7.43
C ALA A 122 -19.89 1.27 -6.70
N LEU A 123 -21.14 0.91 -6.97
CA LEU A 123 -21.71 -0.34 -6.49
C LEU A 123 -21.13 -1.52 -7.26
N VAL A 124 -20.99 -2.64 -6.56
CA VAL A 124 -20.47 -3.89 -7.12
C VAL A 124 -21.50 -4.99 -6.96
N GLU A 125 -21.74 -5.71 -8.05
CA GLU A 125 -22.56 -6.90 -8.09
C GLU A 125 -21.70 -8.14 -8.25
N PHE A 126 -22.00 -9.21 -7.51
CA PHE A 126 -21.29 -10.48 -7.62
C PHE A 126 -22.13 -11.64 -7.10
N PHE A 127 -21.78 -12.87 -7.51
CA PHE A 127 -22.26 -14.09 -6.88
C PHE A 127 -21.35 -14.46 -5.72
N TYR A 128 -21.95 -14.79 -4.60
CA TYR A 128 -21.23 -15.19 -3.38
C TYR A 128 -21.60 -16.62 -2.97
N ARG A 129 -20.57 -17.46 -2.85
CA ARG A 129 -20.75 -18.84 -2.37
C ARG A 129 -20.48 -18.88 -0.87
N ASP A 130 -21.48 -19.18 -0.06
CA ASP A 130 -21.36 -19.28 1.39
C ASP A 130 -20.59 -20.53 1.84
N ALA A 131 -20.47 -20.74 3.16
CA ALA A 131 -19.77 -21.88 3.73
C ALA A 131 -20.49 -23.21 3.43
N GLN A 132 -21.80 -23.18 3.24
CA GLN A 132 -22.66 -24.33 2.92
C GLN A 132 -22.68 -24.64 1.43
N GLY A 133 -22.00 -23.83 0.60
CA GLY A 133 -21.93 -24.01 -0.84
C GLY A 133 -23.08 -23.35 -1.63
N LYS A 134 -24.02 -22.69 -0.96
CA LYS A 134 -25.13 -22.00 -1.59
C LYS A 134 -24.62 -20.72 -2.28
N GLU A 135 -24.96 -20.53 -3.55
CA GLU A 135 -24.63 -19.36 -4.32
C GLU A 135 -25.77 -18.34 -4.30
N THR A 136 -25.46 -17.10 -4.00
CA THR A 136 -26.44 -15.99 -3.93
C THR A 136 -25.86 -14.76 -4.57
N GLN A 137 -26.71 -14.01 -5.29
CA GLN A 137 -26.34 -12.73 -5.88
C GLN A 137 -26.32 -11.64 -4.80
N ARG A 138 -25.31 -10.77 -4.87
CA ARG A 138 -25.09 -9.67 -3.94
C ARG A 138 -24.88 -8.37 -4.69
N LEU A 139 -25.52 -7.31 -4.22
CA LEU A 139 -25.30 -5.94 -4.64
C LEU A 139 -24.80 -5.16 -3.41
N VAL A 140 -23.60 -4.63 -3.49
CA VAL A 140 -22.96 -3.98 -2.34
C VAL A 140 -22.28 -2.67 -2.72
N GLU A 141 -22.15 -1.78 -1.74
CA GLU A 141 -21.22 -0.67 -1.77
C GLU A 141 -19.93 -1.12 -1.07
N PRO A 142 -18.83 -1.30 -1.80
CA PRO A 142 -17.55 -1.70 -1.22
C PRO A 142 -16.95 -0.54 -0.42
N LEU A 143 -16.52 -0.80 0.83
CA LEU A 143 -16.00 0.24 1.73
C LEU A 143 -14.52 0.05 2.06
N ALA A 144 -14.08 -1.19 2.27
CA ALA A 144 -12.69 -1.51 2.57
C ALA A 144 -12.34 -2.94 2.15
N ILE A 145 -11.05 -3.15 1.88
CA ILE A 145 -10.46 -4.48 1.69
C ILE A 145 -9.47 -4.68 2.83
N GLN A 146 -9.55 -5.81 3.52
CA GLN A 146 -8.63 -6.13 4.61
C GLN A 146 -8.05 -7.53 4.44
N TYR A 147 -6.78 -7.68 4.82
CA TYR A 147 -6.12 -8.98 4.94
C TYR A 147 -6.12 -9.39 6.40
N LYS A 148 -6.77 -10.50 6.73
CA LYS A 148 -6.80 -11.08 8.07
C LYS A 148 -7.03 -12.59 8.00
N TRP A 149 -6.57 -13.34 9.01
CA TRP A 149 -6.71 -14.79 9.08
C TRP A 149 -6.30 -15.48 7.76
N TYR A 150 -5.15 -15.06 7.24
CA TYR A 150 -4.58 -15.59 5.98
C TYR A 150 -5.51 -15.51 4.77
N SER A 151 -6.39 -14.51 4.72
CA SER A 151 -7.34 -14.33 3.62
C SER A 151 -7.71 -12.86 3.43
N TRP A 152 -8.07 -12.52 2.20
CA TRP A 152 -8.62 -11.22 1.86
C TRP A 152 -10.12 -11.18 2.09
N TYR A 153 -10.59 -10.10 2.68
CA TYR A 153 -12.00 -9.84 2.96
C TYR A 153 -12.40 -8.46 2.42
N LEU A 154 -13.60 -8.41 1.84
CA LEU A 154 -14.30 -7.18 1.48
C LEU A 154 -15.25 -6.82 2.63
N PHE A 155 -15.09 -5.63 3.20
CA PHE A 155 -16.10 -5.01 4.06
C PHE A 155 -16.97 -4.08 3.22
N ALA A 156 -18.28 -4.26 3.26
CA ALA A 156 -19.21 -3.58 2.38
C ALA A 156 -20.57 -3.34 3.04
N TRP A 157 -21.29 -2.36 2.55
CA TRP A 157 -22.71 -2.17 2.81
C TRP A 157 -23.53 -3.00 1.80
N SER A 158 -24.33 -3.94 2.30
CA SER A 158 -25.24 -4.70 1.47
C SER A 158 -26.50 -3.89 1.18
N VAL A 159 -26.73 -3.53 -0.08
CA VAL A 159 -27.85 -2.69 -0.48
C VAL A 159 -29.20 -3.36 -0.19
N PRO A 160 -29.43 -4.65 -0.56
CA PRO A 160 -30.72 -5.28 -0.31
C PRO A 160 -31.01 -5.60 1.16
N GLN A 161 -29.96 -5.72 1.99
CA GLN A 161 -30.10 -6.11 3.41
C GLN A 161 -29.99 -4.92 4.35
N GLU A 162 -29.64 -3.74 3.83
CA GLU A 162 -29.41 -2.51 4.61
C GLU A 162 -28.50 -2.75 5.84
N ALA A 163 -27.41 -3.50 5.64
CA ALA A 163 -26.51 -3.91 6.71
C ALA A 163 -25.06 -4.00 6.22
N TYR A 164 -24.12 -3.74 7.13
CA TYR A 164 -22.71 -4.02 6.89
C TYR A 164 -22.44 -5.52 6.87
N ARG A 165 -21.62 -5.96 5.92
CA ARG A 165 -21.27 -7.36 5.74
C ARG A 165 -19.82 -7.51 5.36
N THR A 166 -19.22 -8.61 5.79
CA THR A 166 -17.87 -9.01 5.42
C THR A 166 -17.93 -10.24 4.50
N PHE A 167 -17.25 -10.15 3.37
CA PHE A 167 -17.21 -11.21 2.35
C PHE A 167 -15.79 -11.69 2.15
N LYS A 168 -15.54 -13.00 2.23
CA LYS A 168 -14.24 -13.57 1.85
C LYS A 168 -14.04 -13.43 0.34
N VAL A 169 -13.01 -12.73 -0.11
CA VAL A 169 -12.80 -12.40 -1.52
C VAL A 169 -12.69 -13.66 -2.40
N ALA A 170 -12.04 -14.70 -1.91
CA ALA A 170 -11.92 -15.98 -2.61
C ALA A 170 -13.27 -16.65 -2.94
N ARG A 171 -14.36 -16.27 -2.26
CA ARG A 171 -15.73 -16.78 -2.50
C ARG A 171 -16.55 -15.90 -3.43
N ILE A 172 -16.02 -14.78 -3.88
CA ILE A 172 -16.64 -13.87 -4.84
C ILE A 172 -16.47 -14.45 -6.25
N ARG A 173 -17.56 -14.52 -6.98
CA ARG A 173 -17.62 -15.01 -8.37
C ARG A 173 -18.23 -13.95 -9.29
N LYS A 174 -17.65 -13.81 -10.47
CA LYS A 174 -18.11 -12.89 -11.54
C LYS A 174 -18.40 -11.47 -11.01
N PRO A 175 -17.47 -10.82 -10.29
CA PRO A 175 -17.69 -9.48 -9.80
C PRO A 175 -17.75 -8.49 -10.97
N GLN A 176 -18.67 -7.53 -10.87
CA GLN A 176 -18.85 -6.47 -11.88
C GLN A 176 -19.12 -5.14 -11.19
N ILE A 177 -18.44 -4.09 -11.63
CA ILE A 177 -18.74 -2.71 -11.22
C ILE A 177 -19.99 -2.28 -11.99
N THR A 178 -21.01 -1.83 -11.27
CA THR A 178 -22.24 -1.33 -11.88
C THR A 178 -22.11 0.15 -12.24
N SER A 179 -23.04 0.69 -13.00
CA SER A 179 -23.15 2.13 -13.25
C SER A 179 -23.70 2.91 -12.04
N GLY A 180 -24.24 2.20 -11.03
CA GLY A 180 -24.76 2.79 -9.81
C GLY A 180 -23.63 3.31 -8.91
N LYS A 181 -23.87 4.48 -8.31
CA LYS A 181 -22.99 5.06 -7.28
C LYS A 181 -23.74 5.18 -5.98
N SER A 182 -23.02 5.18 -4.88
CA SER A 182 -23.57 5.45 -3.56
C SER A 182 -23.10 6.80 -3.06
N ASP A 183 -24.05 7.61 -2.61
CA ASP A 183 -23.80 8.89 -1.92
C ASP A 183 -24.03 8.74 -0.41
N ARG A 184 -24.16 7.50 0.08
CA ARG A 184 -24.36 7.23 1.52
C ARG A 184 -23.16 7.70 2.33
N LYS A 185 -23.44 8.39 3.42
CA LYS A 185 -22.42 8.72 4.42
C LYS A 185 -22.31 7.56 5.41
N HIS A 186 -21.10 7.03 5.54
CA HIS A 186 -20.80 6.00 6.51
C HIS A 186 -20.04 6.60 7.71
N PRO A 187 -20.20 6.08 8.93
CA PRO A 187 -19.27 6.33 10.04
C PRO A 187 -17.85 5.91 9.66
N ALA A 188 -16.87 6.18 10.52
CA ALA A 188 -15.49 5.77 10.28
C ALA A 188 -15.41 4.26 10.01
N VAL A 189 -15.00 3.89 8.79
CA VAL A 189 -15.01 2.49 8.31
C VAL A 189 -14.19 1.58 9.23
N LYS A 190 -13.08 2.09 9.78
CA LYS A 190 -12.24 1.35 10.74
C LYS A 190 -13.02 0.94 11.99
N GLU A 191 -13.79 1.84 12.58
CA GLU A 191 -14.61 1.55 13.76
C GLU A 191 -15.70 0.52 13.46
N LEU A 192 -16.35 0.63 12.31
CA LEU A 192 -17.35 -0.34 11.87
C LEU A 192 -16.75 -1.75 11.66
N MET A 193 -15.55 -1.83 11.12
CA MET A 193 -14.84 -3.10 10.95
C MET A 193 -14.47 -3.72 12.30
N GLU A 194 -13.97 -2.92 13.25
CA GLU A 194 -13.65 -3.38 14.61
C GLU A 194 -14.90 -3.89 15.36
N GLN A 195 -16.03 -3.19 15.23
CA GLN A 195 -17.31 -3.64 15.80
C GLN A 195 -17.77 -4.98 15.18
N SER A 196 -17.68 -5.11 13.86
CA SER A 196 -18.02 -6.34 13.14
C SER A 196 -17.13 -7.51 13.58
N ASP A 197 -15.85 -7.27 13.81
CA ASP A 197 -14.90 -8.31 14.22
C ASP A 197 -15.14 -8.77 15.67
N ARG A 198 -15.50 -7.85 16.58
CA ARG A 198 -15.88 -8.20 17.96
C ARG A 198 -17.13 -9.07 17.99
N ALA A 199 -18.18 -8.67 17.26
CA ALA A 199 -19.43 -9.46 17.18
C ALA A 199 -19.19 -10.87 16.61
N TYR A 200 -18.24 -11.03 15.65
CA TYR A 200 -17.87 -12.32 15.12
C TYR A 200 -17.11 -13.20 16.14
N GLY A 201 -16.19 -12.58 16.91
CA GLY A 201 -15.43 -13.25 17.96
C GLY A 201 -16.35 -13.77 19.07
N GLU A 202 -17.30 -12.98 19.53
CA GLU A 202 -18.28 -13.39 20.56
C GLU A 202 -19.15 -14.55 20.09
N THR A 203 -19.54 -14.57 18.81
CA THR A 203 -20.34 -15.68 18.25
C THR A 203 -19.54 -17.00 18.15
N CYS A 204 -18.23 -16.93 17.91
CA CYS A 204 -17.37 -18.12 17.85
C CYS A 204 -17.06 -18.73 19.21
N ILE A 205 -17.03 -17.93 20.30
CA ILE A 205 -16.73 -18.40 21.66
C ILE A 205 -17.95 -19.10 22.28
N THR A 206 -19.16 -18.84 21.79
CA THR A 206 -20.40 -19.42 22.32
C THR A 206 -20.68 -20.83 21.77
N LEU A 207 -19.81 -21.38 20.94
CA LEU A 207 -19.96 -22.72 20.33
C LEU A 207 -19.02 -23.79 20.95
N GLU A 208 -18.39 -23.54 22.09
CA GLU A 208 -17.75 -24.51 22.97
C GLU A 208 -18.72 -24.87 24.10
#